data_a4f9e1ec4303135c36449e54cf4b03dd
#
_entry.id   a4f9e1ec4303135c36449e54cf4b03dd
#
_cell.length_a   1.000
_cell.length_b   1.000
_cell.length_c   1.000
_cell.angle_alpha   90.00
_cell.angle_beta   90.00
_cell.angle_gamma   90.00
#
_symmetry.space_group_name_H-M   'P 1'
#
loop_
_entity.id
_entity.type
_entity.pdbx_description
1 polymer ?
#
loop_
_entity_poly.entity_id
_entity_poly.type
_entity_poly.pdbx_seq_one_letter_code
_entity_poly.pdbx_strand_id
1 'polypeptide(L)'
;YHYVPTTHRGSIFARFQIDGHAPLDGNGTANCYIARALNTGYSFNARVKGNGKSTTGITASALNGTTARVIWESGTGFGSVVRYAIYDHGRIYFSTGTTHGNAVIGLFDDRDRCIWSWHIWAVDYEPFHTAQTYSTGAVFMDRNLGAESTATSDVVSKGLYFQWGRKDPFIYPKENRKSDNKTPATTWNLQGYEFEVHSHYTGNYPLSDYSIAWSLEHPTSFIGSAPNPAGSNPVYFSTWLVDYSPYLWGYPSGKKTIYDPCPPGWKVPASSAWDKTVFKKASGITSWGWYMYYNGTATSFYPFNGYLEDSSGTLQYYVPASWTRMWTSDPSSSGAQTAKSVDVLDSGVVQIATGNSQTHGHGVRCVKE
;
A
#
# COMPACT_ATOMS: atom_id res chain seq x y z
N TYR A 1 9.64 12.85 -24.41
CA TYR A 1 9.01 11.98 -25.39
C TYR A 1 7.56 11.79 -25.01
N HIS A 2 6.63 12.39 -25.76
CA HIS A 2 5.23 12.07 -25.66
C HIS A 2 5.01 10.71 -26.31
N TYR A 3 4.73 9.70 -25.53
CA TYR A 3 4.26 8.44 -26.07
C TYR A 3 2.82 8.61 -26.55
N VAL A 4 2.64 8.48 -27.83
CA VAL A 4 1.30 8.42 -28.42
C VAL A 4 0.71 7.04 -28.15
N PRO A 5 -0.47 6.92 -27.54
CA PRO A 5 -1.04 5.61 -27.24
C PRO A 5 -1.22 4.79 -28.50
N THR A 6 -0.55 3.70 -28.59
CA THR A 6 -0.88 2.33 -29.02
C THR A 6 -1.75 2.05 -30.25
N THR A 7 -2.07 2.96 -31.12
CA THR A 7 -2.63 2.57 -32.42
C THR A 7 -1.57 2.05 -33.39
N HIS A 8 -0.30 2.09 -33.01
CA HIS A 8 0.82 1.59 -33.79
C HIS A 8 1.40 0.30 -33.23
N ARG A 9 0.54 -0.71 -33.06
CA ARG A 9 1.02 -2.09 -32.85
C ARG A 9 1.93 -2.48 -34.00
N GLY A 10 3.21 -2.68 -33.68
CA GLY A 10 4.19 -3.19 -34.62
C GLY A 10 5.13 -2.15 -35.23
N SER A 11 5.20 -0.92 -34.71
CA SER A 11 6.28 -0.03 -35.09
C SER A 11 7.60 -0.56 -34.53
N ILE A 12 8.66 -0.51 -35.34
CA ILE A 12 10.04 -0.87 -34.91
C ILE A 12 10.43 -0.10 -33.66
N PHE A 13 9.92 1.11 -33.49
CA PHE A 13 10.15 1.95 -32.33
C PHE A 13 9.51 1.39 -31.03
N ALA A 14 8.29 0.88 -31.09
CA ALA A 14 7.66 0.25 -29.93
C ALA A 14 8.38 -1.03 -29.51
N ARG A 15 8.84 -1.85 -30.47
CA ARG A 15 9.67 -3.03 -30.18
C ARG A 15 11.02 -2.65 -29.58
N PHE A 16 11.65 -1.59 -30.04
CA PHE A 16 12.93 -1.12 -29.51
C PHE A 16 12.82 -0.59 -28.07
N GLN A 17 11.66 -0.05 -27.69
CA GLN A 17 11.40 0.40 -26.32
C GLN A 17 11.09 -0.76 -25.36
N ILE A 18 10.59 -1.89 -25.86
CA ILE A 18 10.29 -3.09 -25.08
C ILE A 18 11.54 -3.95 -24.88
N ASP A 19 12.41 -4.00 -25.88
CA ASP A 19 13.67 -4.74 -25.80
C ASP A 19 14.60 -4.09 -24.75
N GLY A 20 15.08 -4.90 -23.81
CA GLY A 20 15.97 -4.46 -22.75
C GLY A 20 15.30 -4.12 -21.42
N HIS A 21 13.97 -4.33 -21.28
CA HIS A 21 13.31 -4.16 -19.99
C HIS A 21 13.59 -5.33 -19.04
N ALA A 22 14.13 -5.03 -17.86
CA ALA A 22 14.45 -6.03 -16.85
C ALA A 22 13.16 -6.55 -16.17
N PRO A 23 12.98 -7.88 -16.05
CA PRO A 23 11.81 -8.42 -15.35
C PRO A 23 11.93 -8.23 -13.84
N LEU A 24 10.83 -7.75 -13.21
CA LEU A 24 10.73 -7.59 -11.75
C LEU A 24 10.04 -8.78 -11.06
N ASP A 25 9.48 -9.68 -11.82
CA ASP A 25 8.74 -10.86 -11.37
C ASP A 25 9.57 -12.16 -11.36
N GLY A 26 10.89 -12.06 -11.45
CA GLY A 26 11.79 -13.22 -11.43
C GLY A 26 11.71 -14.04 -10.13
N ASN A 27 11.40 -13.39 -9.00
CA ASN A 27 11.19 -14.02 -7.69
C ASN A 27 9.71 -14.22 -7.35
N GLY A 28 8.83 -14.16 -8.33
CA GLY A 28 7.39 -14.27 -8.18
C GLY A 28 6.64 -12.97 -8.46
N THR A 29 5.32 -13.11 -8.66
CA THR A 29 4.42 -11.97 -8.88
C THR A 29 3.91 -11.41 -7.56
N ALA A 30 3.59 -10.12 -7.53
CA ALA A 30 3.04 -9.41 -6.37
C ALA A 30 2.26 -8.15 -6.81
N ASN A 31 1.70 -7.42 -5.87
CA ASN A 31 1.04 -6.13 -6.12
C ASN A 31 1.98 -4.93 -6.02
N CYS A 32 3.21 -5.16 -5.57
CA CYS A 32 4.24 -4.13 -5.49
C CYS A 32 5.54 -4.66 -6.10
N TYR A 33 6.24 -3.80 -6.83
CA TYR A 33 7.57 -4.07 -7.34
C TYR A 33 8.51 -2.92 -7.01
N ILE A 34 9.72 -3.26 -6.58
CA ILE A 34 10.78 -2.28 -6.30
C ILE A 34 11.61 -2.09 -7.58
N ALA A 35 11.55 -0.88 -8.14
CA ALA A 35 12.31 -0.48 -9.32
C ALA A 35 13.50 0.37 -8.88
N ARG A 36 14.68 -0.27 -8.75
CA ARG A 36 15.83 0.31 -8.06
C ARG A 36 16.57 1.41 -8.85
N ALA A 37 16.72 1.22 -10.14
CA ALA A 37 17.49 2.15 -10.96
C ALA A 37 16.58 3.20 -11.61
N LEU A 38 17.06 4.43 -11.67
CA LEU A 38 16.42 5.52 -12.41
C LEU A 38 16.69 5.37 -13.92
N ASN A 39 15.83 5.97 -14.75
CA ASN A 39 15.94 5.97 -16.21
C ASN A 39 16.08 4.57 -16.82
N THR A 40 15.44 3.56 -16.20
CA THR A 40 15.62 2.15 -16.53
C THR A 40 14.30 1.50 -16.87
N GLY A 41 14.31 0.68 -17.93
CA GLY A 41 13.16 -0.11 -18.34
C GLY A 41 12.97 -1.37 -17.50
N TYR A 42 11.73 -1.61 -17.09
CA TYR A 42 11.30 -2.76 -16.30
C TYR A 42 10.04 -3.41 -16.87
N SER A 43 9.81 -4.66 -16.53
CA SER A 43 8.57 -5.34 -16.90
C SER A 43 8.11 -6.32 -15.82
N PHE A 44 6.82 -6.66 -15.84
CA PHE A 44 6.26 -7.71 -15.00
C PHE A 44 5.03 -8.37 -15.66
N ASN A 45 4.70 -9.57 -15.21
CA ASN A 45 3.53 -10.32 -15.68
C ASN A 45 2.24 -9.65 -15.19
N ALA A 46 1.41 -9.21 -16.12
CA ALA A 46 0.15 -8.55 -15.86
C ALA A 46 -1.09 -9.45 -16.07
N ARG A 47 -0.90 -10.76 -16.24
CA ARG A 47 -2.00 -11.75 -16.29
C ARG A 47 -2.32 -12.31 -14.91
N VAL A 48 -1.50 -12.04 -13.92
CA VAL A 48 -1.57 -12.64 -12.59
C VAL A 48 -1.94 -11.58 -11.55
N LYS A 49 -2.97 -11.86 -10.78
CA LYS A 49 -3.38 -11.06 -9.63
C LYS A 49 -2.44 -11.33 -8.45
N GLY A 50 -1.78 -10.31 -7.93
CA GLY A 50 -0.87 -10.45 -6.80
C GLY A 50 0.11 -11.61 -6.99
N ASN A 51 0.17 -12.52 -6.02
CA ASN A 51 1.04 -13.71 -6.08
C ASN A 51 0.46 -14.88 -6.89
N GLY A 52 -0.75 -14.74 -7.47
CA GLY A 52 -1.40 -15.76 -8.29
C GLY A 52 -1.90 -16.99 -7.55
N LYS A 53 -1.87 -17.00 -6.23
CA LYS A 53 -2.23 -18.20 -5.44
C LYS A 53 -3.60 -18.06 -4.80
N SER A 54 -4.44 -19.09 -4.95
CA SER A 54 -5.64 -19.22 -4.15
C SER A 54 -5.30 -19.55 -2.70
N THR A 55 -6.05 -18.99 -1.78
CA THR A 55 -5.93 -19.19 -0.34
C THR A 55 -7.32 -19.37 0.27
N THR A 56 -7.41 -19.63 1.56
CA THR A 56 -8.71 -19.75 2.26
C THR A 56 -9.59 -18.53 1.99
N GLY A 57 -10.78 -18.78 1.44
CA GLY A 57 -11.78 -17.75 1.13
C GLY A 57 -11.43 -16.83 -0.04
N ILE A 58 -10.31 -17.08 -0.76
CA ILE A 58 -9.87 -16.27 -1.90
C ILE A 58 -9.49 -17.18 -3.05
N THR A 59 -10.14 -16.98 -4.20
CA THR A 59 -9.84 -17.69 -5.44
C THR A 59 -9.05 -16.77 -6.38
N ALA A 60 -7.86 -17.23 -6.78
CA ALA A 60 -7.07 -16.54 -7.79
C ALA A 60 -7.69 -16.74 -9.17
N SER A 61 -7.64 -15.72 -10.00
CA SER A 61 -8.08 -15.77 -11.39
C SER A 61 -7.14 -14.94 -12.26
N ALA A 62 -7.05 -15.30 -13.55
CA ALA A 62 -6.23 -14.55 -14.49
C ALA A 62 -6.84 -13.17 -14.79
N LEU A 63 -5.96 -12.25 -15.19
CA LEU A 63 -6.32 -10.94 -15.72
C LEU A 63 -6.32 -10.97 -17.24
N ASN A 64 -7.29 -10.29 -17.82
CA ASN A 64 -7.40 -10.12 -19.26
C ASN A 64 -7.63 -8.64 -19.57
N GLY A 65 -6.55 -7.88 -19.66
CA GLY A 65 -6.57 -6.46 -19.99
C GLY A 65 -6.12 -6.19 -21.41
N THR A 66 -6.26 -4.94 -21.81
CA THR A 66 -5.94 -4.46 -23.16
C THR A 66 -4.93 -3.32 -23.18
N THR A 67 -4.93 -2.49 -22.14
CA THR A 67 -4.06 -1.30 -22.04
C THR A 67 -3.53 -1.12 -20.63
N ALA A 68 -2.39 -0.47 -20.49
CA ALA A 68 -1.85 -0.03 -19.21
C ALA A 68 -1.51 1.45 -19.23
N ARG A 69 -1.67 2.10 -18.08
CA ARG A 69 -1.23 3.49 -17.88
C ARG A 69 -0.86 3.76 -16.43
N VAL A 70 -0.06 4.78 -16.23
CA VAL A 70 0.22 5.33 -14.90
C VAL A 70 -1.05 6.01 -14.41
N ILE A 71 -1.57 5.56 -13.26
CA ILE A 71 -2.74 6.17 -12.62
C ILE A 71 -2.31 7.42 -11.87
N TRP A 72 -1.24 7.32 -11.07
CA TRP A 72 -0.65 8.46 -10.38
C TRP A 72 0.83 8.21 -10.07
N GLU A 73 1.56 9.28 -9.81
CA GLU A 73 2.94 9.26 -9.33
C GLU A 73 3.21 10.40 -8.35
N SER A 74 4.16 10.19 -7.43
CA SER A 74 4.53 11.17 -6.39
C SER A 74 5.58 12.20 -6.82
N GLY A 75 5.93 12.23 -8.08
CA GLY A 75 7.01 13.08 -8.59
C GLY A 75 6.61 14.54 -8.82
N THR A 76 7.58 15.33 -9.25
CA THR A 76 7.43 16.77 -9.48
C THR A 76 6.70 17.12 -10.79
N GLY A 77 6.49 16.15 -11.65
CA GLY A 77 5.77 16.27 -12.91
C GLY A 77 5.49 14.89 -13.51
N PHE A 78 4.60 14.82 -14.49
CA PHE A 78 4.33 13.56 -15.20
C PHE A 78 5.61 12.97 -15.79
N GLY A 79 5.86 11.69 -15.52
CA GLY A 79 7.02 10.97 -16.01
C GLY A 79 8.29 11.14 -15.16
N SER A 80 8.21 11.85 -14.03
CA SER A 80 9.37 12.03 -13.13
C SER A 80 9.72 10.75 -12.37
N VAL A 81 8.73 9.95 -11.97
CA VAL A 81 8.91 8.64 -11.31
C VAL A 81 8.73 7.50 -12.29
N VAL A 82 7.66 7.49 -13.07
CA VAL A 82 7.38 6.51 -14.13
C VAL A 82 7.04 7.23 -15.43
N ARG A 83 7.91 7.09 -16.44
CA ARG A 83 7.78 7.81 -17.71
C ARG A 83 6.62 7.34 -18.57
N TYR A 84 6.39 6.04 -18.60
CA TYR A 84 5.32 5.40 -19.37
C TYR A 84 4.99 4.02 -18.80
N ALA A 85 3.83 3.52 -19.16
CA ALA A 85 3.44 2.13 -18.95
C ALA A 85 2.73 1.62 -20.21
N ILE A 86 3.12 0.43 -20.67
CA ILE A 86 2.61 -0.20 -21.88
C ILE A 86 2.23 -1.64 -21.56
N TYR A 87 1.04 -2.05 -22.00
CA TYR A 87 0.65 -3.47 -21.96
C TYR A 87 0.90 -4.11 -23.32
N ASP A 88 1.63 -5.20 -23.32
CA ASP A 88 1.83 -6.02 -24.51
C ASP A 88 1.95 -7.49 -24.15
N HIS A 89 1.17 -8.34 -24.83
CA HIS A 89 1.18 -9.81 -24.71
C HIS A 89 1.17 -10.34 -23.27
N GLY A 90 0.45 -9.68 -22.37
CA GLY A 90 0.27 -10.13 -20.98
C GLY A 90 1.32 -9.62 -20.00
N ARG A 91 2.19 -8.73 -20.45
CA ARG A 91 3.15 -8.03 -19.58
C ARG A 91 2.92 -6.52 -19.61
N ILE A 92 3.22 -5.88 -18.51
CA ILE A 92 3.38 -4.43 -18.46
C ILE A 92 4.86 -4.12 -18.53
N TYR A 93 5.20 -3.21 -19.43
CA TYR A 93 6.51 -2.63 -19.62
C TYR A 93 6.44 -1.17 -19.20
N PHE A 94 7.39 -0.73 -18.40
CA PHE A 94 7.47 0.66 -17.97
C PHE A 94 8.93 1.11 -17.84
N SER A 95 9.16 2.41 -17.77
CA SER A 95 10.46 2.96 -17.45
C SER A 95 10.35 3.87 -16.24
N THR A 96 11.29 3.76 -15.32
CA THR A 96 11.48 4.77 -14.28
C THR A 96 11.91 6.10 -14.88
N GLY A 97 11.60 7.16 -14.17
CA GLY A 97 11.99 8.53 -14.51
C GLY A 97 13.33 8.94 -13.89
N THR A 98 13.45 10.22 -13.60
CA THR A 98 14.65 10.85 -13.07
C THR A 98 14.66 10.99 -11.55
N THR A 99 13.54 10.70 -10.87
CA THR A 99 13.40 10.85 -9.42
C THR A 99 12.88 9.57 -8.79
N HIS A 100 13.34 9.30 -7.57
CA HIS A 100 12.74 8.28 -6.72
C HIS A 100 11.33 8.70 -6.28
N GLY A 101 10.50 7.74 -5.94
CA GLY A 101 9.14 7.98 -5.49
C GLY A 101 8.27 6.74 -5.59
N ASN A 102 6.98 6.99 -5.59
CA ASN A 102 5.95 5.97 -5.69
C ASN A 102 5.03 6.27 -6.87
N ALA A 103 4.56 5.23 -7.52
CA ALA A 103 3.58 5.33 -8.58
C ALA A 103 2.63 4.14 -8.56
N VAL A 104 1.48 4.27 -9.19
CA VAL A 104 0.55 3.16 -9.43
C VAL A 104 0.32 3.04 -10.92
N ILE A 105 0.52 1.83 -11.44
CA ILE A 105 0.19 1.47 -12.83
C ILE A 105 -1.08 0.64 -12.81
N GLY A 106 -2.05 0.99 -13.64
CA GLY A 106 -3.29 0.24 -13.84
C GLY A 106 -3.29 -0.55 -15.14
N LEU A 107 -3.96 -1.70 -15.11
CA LEU A 107 -4.36 -2.48 -16.27
C LEU A 107 -5.84 -2.25 -16.52
N PHE A 108 -6.20 -1.96 -17.75
CA PHE A 108 -7.56 -1.60 -18.15
C PHE A 108 -8.10 -2.60 -19.18
N ASP A 109 -9.41 -2.83 -19.13
CA ASP A 109 -10.12 -3.65 -20.10
C ASP A 109 -10.48 -2.85 -21.37
N ASP A 110 -11.21 -3.48 -22.30
CA ASP A 110 -11.68 -2.88 -23.54
C ASP A 110 -12.76 -1.78 -23.35
N ARG A 111 -13.32 -1.67 -22.14
CA ARG A 111 -14.27 -0.64 -21.73
C ARG A 111 -13.63 0.48 -20.92
N ASP A 112 -12.30 0.52 -20.87
CA ASP A 112 -11.51 1.48 -20.10
C ASP A 112 -11.73 1.41 -18.57
N ARG A 113 -12.17 0.26 -18.04
CA ARG A 113 -12.27 0.04 -16.60
C ARG A 113 -10.95 -0.50 -16.06
N CYS A 114 -10.49 0.02 -14.95
CA CYS A 114 -9.35 -0.54 -14.24
C CYS A 114 -9.72 -1.94 -13.70
N ILE A 115 -9.00 -2.97 -14.11
CA ILE A 115 -9.25 -4.33 -13.65
C ILE A 115 -8.23 -4.82 -12.62
N TRP A 116 -7.07 -4.16 -12.56
CA TRP A 116 -6.04 -4.38 -11.56
C TRP A 116 -5.04 -3.22 -11.57
N SER A 117 -4.32 -3.04 -10.46
CA SER A 117 -3.28 -2.02 -10.31
C SER A 117 -2.11 -2.56 -9.50
N TRP A 118 -0.93 -2.01 -9.76
CA TRP A 118 0.32 -2.36 -9.09
C TRP A 118 1.01 -1.11 -8.56
N HIS A 119 1.54 -1.20 -7.37
CA HIS A 119 2.40 -0.19 -6.78
C HIS A 119 3.84 -0.36 -7.33
N ILE A 120 4.38 0.69 -7.92
CA ILE A 120 5.78 0.80 -8.30
C ILE A 120 6.50 1.62 -7.25
N TRP A 121 7.37 0.96 -6.53
CA TRP A 121 8.22 1.57 -5.51
C TRP A 121 9.59 1.85 -6.13
N ALA A 122 9.71 3.05 -6.73
CA ALA A 122 10.92 3.47 -7.43
C ALA A 122 11.93 4.04 -6.44
N VAL A 123 12.78 3.18 -5.89
CA VAL A 123 13.76 3.52 -4.87
C VAL A 123 14.94 2.56 -4.95
N ASP A 124 16.17 3.05 -4.73
CA ASP A 124 17.34 2.17 -4.63
C ASP A 124 17.34 1.44 -3.28
N TYR A 125 16.54 0.40 -3.23
CA TYR A 125 16.32 -0.39 -2.02
C TYR A 125 16.34 -1.90 -2.32
N GLU A 126 17.15 -2.62 -1.54
CA GLU A 126 17.21 -4.08 -1.57
C GLU A 126 16.82 -4.63 -0.20
N PRO A 127 15.55 -5.06 -0.02
CA PRO A 127 15.03 -5.43 1.29
C PRO A 127 15.79 -6.56 1.99
N PHE A 128 16.31 -7.52 1.22
CA PHE A 128 17.02 -8.67 1.81
C PHE A 128 18.39 -8.28 2.40
N HIS A 129 19.01 -7.20 1.92
CA HIS A 129 20.30 -6.74 2.43
C HIS A 129 20.20 -6.00 3.76
N THR A 130 19.07 -5.35 4.03
CA THR A 130 18.86 -4.55 5.24
C THR A 130 17.81 -5.14 6.18
N ALA A 131 17.38 -6.36 5.89
CA ALA A 131 16.37 -7.06 6.67
C ALA A 131 16.76 -7.21 8.14
N GLN A 132 15.77 -7.08 9.01
CA GLN A 132 15.94 -7.05 10.46
C GLN A 132 15.23 -8.26 11.07
N THR A 133 15.99 -9.14 11.74
CA THR A 133 15.42 -10.28 12.45
C THR A 133 14.96 -9.87 13.84
N TYR A 134 13.66 -9.92 14.08
CA TYR A 134 13.06 -9.58 15.37
C TYR A 134 13.17 -10.76 16.34
N SER A 135 12.95 -10.48 17.63
CA SER A 135 13.02 -11.48 18.71
C SER A 135 12.08 -12.68 18.52
N THR A 136 11.00 -12.50 17.77
CA THR A 136 10.06 -13.56 17.40
C THR A 136 10.58 -14.49 16.29
N GLY A 137 11.71 -14.17 15.68
CA GLY A 137 12.23 -14.82 14.47
C GLY A 137 11.66 -14.24 13.17
N ALA A 138 10.68 -13.35 13.24
CA ALA A 138 10.16 -12.66 12.05
C ALA A 138 11.23 -11.74 11.47
N VAL A 139 11.34 -11.74 10.13
CA VAL A 139 12.33 -10.94 9.41
C VAL A 139 11.61 -9.78 8.73
N PHE A 140 11.82 -8.58 9.21
CA PHE A 140 11.16 -7.38 8.72
C PHE A 140 12.02 -6.57 7.76
N MET A 141 11.38 -5.84 6.87
CA MET A 141 12.00 -4.70 6.19
C MET A 141 12.45 -3.64 7.20
N ASP A 142 13.49 -2.88 6.88
CA ASP A 142 14.00 -1.78 7.71
C ASP A 142 13.14 -0.51 7.65
N ARG A 143 12.14 -0.49 6.76
CA ARG A 143 11.27 0.66 6.48
C ARG A 143 9.83 0.25 6.20
N ASN A 144 8.91 1.21 6.26
CA ASN A 144 7.53 1.02 5.87
C ASN A 144 7.41 0.90 4.35
N LEU A 145 6.42 0.14 3.89
CA LEU A 145 6.11 -0.02 2.48
C LEU A 145 5.85 1.35 1.82
N GLY A 146 6.58 1.63 0.74
CA GLY A 146 6.54 2.91 0.04
C GLY A 146 7.45 4.00 0.60
N ALA A 147 8.19 3.76 1.69
CA ALA A 147 9.15 4.73 2.20
C ALA A 147 10.34 4.90 1.25
N GLU A 148 10.63 6.14 0.89
CA GLU A 148 11.72 6.43 -0.04
C GLU A 148 13.09 6.40 0.64
N SER A 149 13.11 6.57 1.97
CA SER A 149 14.34 6.49 2.76
C SER A 149 14.08 6.03 4.19
N THR A 150 15.15 5.74 4.92
CA THR A 150 15.14 5.51 6.38
C THR A 150 15.60 6.75 7.16
N ALA A 151 15.71 7.90 6.49
CA ALA A 151 16.11 9.15 7.13
C ALA A 151 15.13 9.55 8.23
N THR A 152 15.66 9.88 9.40
CA THR A 152 14.87 10.15 10.61
C THR A 152 14.38 11.59 10.69
N SER A 153 14.62 12.38 9.68
CA SER A 153 14.27 13.80 9.59
C SER A 153 13.43 14.16 8.37
N ASP A 154 12.92 13.16 7.65
CA ASP A 154 12.21 13.38 6.40
C ASP A 154 10.84 12.70 6.37
N VAL A 155 9.84 13.41 5.86
CA VAL A 155 8.48 12.91 5.68
C VAL A 155 8.42 11.69 4.76
N VAL A 156 9.32 11.56 3.80
CA VAL A 156 9.39 10.43 2.87
C VAL A 156 9.73 9.09 3.55
N SER A 157 10.15 9.11 4.81
CA SER A 157 10.35 7.91 5.63
C SER A 157 9.04 7.28 6.14
N LYS A 158 7.92 8.00 6.06
CA LYS A 158 6.62 7.52 6.58
C LYS A 158 6.10 6.28 5.83
N GLY A 159 6.41 6.18 4.55
CA GLY A 159 5.80 5.18 3.68
C GLY A 159 4.37 5.54 3.27
N LEU A 160 3.68 4.59 2.69
CA LEU A 160 2.32 4.75 2.19
C LEU A 160 1.30 4.16 3.19
N TYR A 161 0.03 4.50 2.98
CA TYR A 161 -1.08 4.04 3.82
C TYR A 161 -1.93 3.05 3.04
N PHE A 162 -2.50 2.11 3.76
CA PHE A 162 -3.37 1.06 3.19
C PHE A 162 -4.61 0.93 4.07
N GLN A 163 -5.77 0.81 3.45
CA GLN A 163 -6.95 0.32 4.15
C GLN A 163 -6.82 -1.19 4.35
N TRP A 164 -7.26 -1.70 5.49
CA TRP A 164 -7.07 -3.11 5.80
C TRP A 164 -7.68 -4.02 4.74
N GLY A 165 -6.90 -4.96 4.24
CA GLY A 165 -7.32 -5.89 3.20
C GLY A 165 -7.16 -5.38 1.76
N ARG A 166 -6.88 -4.09 1.54
CA ARG A 166 -6.64 -3.51 0.20
C ARG A 166 -5.17 -3.57 -0.18
N LYS A 167 -4.95 -3.79 -1.48
CA LYS A 167 -3.61 -3.79 -2.08
C LYS A 167 -3.13 -2.41 -2.55
N ASP A 168 -4.05 -1.46 -2.70
CA ASP A 168 -3.78 -0.15 -3.28
C ASP A 168 -3.30 0.83 -2.23
N PRO A 169 -2.18 1.53 -2.50
CA PRO A 169 -1.62 2.49 -1.57
C PRO A 169 -2.28 3.86 -1.68
N PHE A 170 -2.34 4.55 -0.53
CA PHE A 170 -2.67 5.97 -0.43
C PHE A 170 -1.44 6.73 0.04
N ILE A 171 -1.22 7.90 -0.55
CA ILE A 171 -0.05 8.69 -0.24
C ILE A 171 -0.24 9.50 1.05
N TYR A 172 0.86 9.78 1.73
CA TYR A 172 0.92 10.64 2.91
C TYR A 172 0.95 12.12 2.53
N PRO A 173 0.48 13.04 3.41
CA PRO A 173 0.70 14.46 3.24
C PRO A 173 2.18 14.82 3.34
N LYS A 174 2.60 15.82 2.56
CA LYS A 174 3.99 16.26 2.49
C LYS A 174 4.44 16.99 3.78
N GLU A 175 3.51 17.61 4.47
CA GLU A 175 3.84 18.39 5.66
C GLU A 175 4.25 17.52 6.83
N ASN A 176 4.99 18.16 7.71
CA ASN A 176 5.41 17.58 8.96
C ASN A 176 4.19 17.25 9.84
N ARG A 177 4.40 16.31 10.75
CA ARG A 177 3.51 15.73 11.73
C ARG A 177 2.59 16.69 12.51
N LYS A 178 2.81 17.98 12.46
CA LYS A 178 2.06 18.93 13.28
C LYS A 178 0.73 19.29 12.65
N SER A 179 -0.32 18.88 13.34
CA SER A 179 -1.61 19.56 13.43
C SER A 179 -2.56 19.50 12.28
N ASP A 180 -2.21 18.96 11.17
CA ASP A 180 -3.05 19.39 10.07
C ASP A 180 -3.79 18.20 9.49
N ASN A 181 -5.07 18.14 9.79
CA ASN A 181 -6.03 17.30 9.09
C ASN A 181 -5.98 17.65 7.60
N LYS A 182 -5.00 17.07 6.88
CA LYS A 182 -4.77 17.31 5.47
C LYS A 182 -5.07 16.06 4.68
N THR A 183 -5.82 16.22 3.60
CA THR A 183 -5.92 15.15 2.62
C THR A 183 -4.61 15.06 1.81
N PRO A 184 -4.21 13.86 1.37
CA PRO A 184 -3.00 13.70 0.58
C PRO A 184 -2.98 14.60 -0.66
N ALA A 185 -4.12 14.71 -1.35
CA ALA A 185 -4.25 15.50 -2.57
C ALA A 185 -4.05 17.02 -2.38
N THR A 186 -4.22 17.54 -1.16
CA THR A 186 -4.06 18.99 -0.90
C THR A 186 -2.62 19.38 -0.57
N THR A 187 -1.77 18.42 -0.27
CA THR A 187 -0.42 18.65 0.26
C THR A 187 0.69 18.26 -0.68
N TRP A 188 0.40 17.38 -1.65
CA TRP A 188 1.31 16.99 -2.73
C TRP A 188 0.80 17.49 -4.07
N ASN A 189 1.70 17.99 -4.90
CA ASN A 189 1.42 18.18 -6.32
C ASN A 189 1.55 16.83 -7.04
N LEU A 190 0.58 15.94 -6.77
CA LEU A 190 0.57 14.59 -7.33
C LEU A 190 0.05 14.62 -8.76
N GLN A 191 0.76 13.92 -9.62
CA GLN A 191 0.38 13.80 -11.01
C GLN A 191 -0.63 12.65 -11.19
N GLY A 192 -1.82 12.97 -11.70
CA GLY A 192 -2.88 11.99 -11.97
C GLY A 192 -3.60 11.44 -10.72
N TYR A 193 -3.32 11.95 -9.54
CA TYR A 193 -3.93 11.46 -8.29
C TYR A 193 -5.32 12.05 -8.10
N GLU A 194 -6.33 11.30 -8.51
CA GLU A 194 -7.74 11.62 -8.32
C GLU A 194 -8.23 11.02 -7.01
N PHE A 195 -7.82 11.64 -5.90
CA PHE A 195 -8.23 11.18 -4.57
C PHE A 195 -9.67 11.56 -4.29
N GLU A 196 -10.48 10.57 -4.06
CA GLU A 196 -11.88 10.71 -3.69
C GLU A 196 -12.14 9.97 -2.36
N VAL A 197 -12.91 10.61 -1.48
CA VAL A 197 -13.45 9.95 -0.28
C VAL A 197 -14.84 9.45 -0.57
N HIS A 198 -14.99 8.14 -0.64
CA HIS A 198 -16.24 7.44 -0.89
C HIS A 198 -16.86 6.97 0.43
N SER A 199 -17.52 7.87 1.13
CA SER A 199 -18.03 7.67 2.48
C SER A 199 -19.45 8.23 2.63
N HIS A 200 -20.23 7.62 3.50
CA HIS A 200 -21.57 8.14 3.83
C HIS A 200 -21.55 9.58 4.38
N TYR A 201 -20.42 10.06 4.83
CA TYR A 201 -20.24 11.47 5.22
C TYR A 201 -20.11 12.41 4.01
N THR A 202 -19.74 11.90 2.85
CA THR A 202 -19.50 12.70 1.63
C THR A 202 -20.61 12.56 0.61
N GLY A 203 -21.43 11.52 0.70
CA GLY A 203 -22.55 11.28 -0.22
C GLY A 203 -23.33 10.02 0.06
N ASN A 204 -24.40 9.80 -0.70
CA ASN A 204 -25.15 8.55 -0.70
C ASN A 204 -24.66 7.69 -1.85
N TYR A 205 -24.00 6.60 -1.52
CA TYR A 205 -23.44 5.68 -2.48
C TYR A 205 -24.18 4.33 -2.43
N PRO A 206 -24.34 3.63 -3.56
CA PRO A 206 -25.00 2.33 -3.58
C PRO A 206 -24.15 1.28 -2.84
N LEU A 207 -24.82 0.26 -2.29
CA LEU A 207 -24.14 -0.83 -1.55
C LEU A 207 -23.09 -1.55 -2.40
N SER A 208 -23.28 -1.62 -3.72
CA SER A 208 -22.32 -2.23 -4.66
C SER A 208 -20.93 -1.61 -4.63
N ASP A 209 -20.85 -0.33 -4.23
CA ASP A 209 -19.60 0.41 -4.20
C ASP A 209 -18.72 0.03 -2.99
N TYR A 210 -19.33 -0.59 -1.98
CA TYR A 210 -18.62 -1.11 -0.81
C TYR A 210 -18.21 -2.58 -1.02
N SER A 211 -17.50 -2.83 -2.12
CA SER A 211 -17.10 -4.18 -2.54
C SER A 211 -15.65 -4.24 -3.02
N ILE A 212 -15.09 -5.45 -3.00
CA ILE A 212 -13.75 -5.68 -3.55
C ILE A 212 -13.72 -5.30 -5.03
N ALA A 213 -14.74 -5.69 -5.81
CA ALA A 213 -14.81 -5.39 -7.23
C ALA A 213 -14.73 -3.88 -7.50
N TRP A 214 -15.54 -3.11 -6.81
CA TRP A 214 -15.54 -1.65 -6.95
C TRP A 214 -14.19 -1.04 -6.55
N SER A 215 -13.59 -1.51 -5.48
CA SER A 215 -12.28 -1.01 -5.02
C SER A 215 -11.16 -1.25 -6.02
N LEU A 216 -11.24 -2.32 -6.84
CA LEU A 216 -10.27 -2.62 -7.89
C LEU A 216 -10.43 -1.67 -9.10
N GLU A 217 -11.65 -1.28 -9.41
CA GLU A 217 -11.94 -0.30 -10.47
C GLU A 217 -11.57 1.14 -10.05
N HIS A 218 -11.52 1.40 -8.72
CA HIS A 218 -11.30 2.73 -8.14
C HIS A 218 -10.12 2.72 -7.15
N PRO A 219 -8.89 2.47 -7.62
CA PRO A 219 -7.74 2.31 -6.74
C PRO A 219 -7.33 3.56 -5.95
N THR A 220 -7.79 4.75 -6.37
CA THR A 220 -7.53 6.03 -5.69
C THR A 220 -8.68 6.49 -4.80
N SER A 221 -9.80 5.77 -4.77
CA SER A 221 -10.93 6.10 -3.91
C SER A 221 -10.74 5.53 -2.51
N PHE A 222 -10.77 6.39 -1.50
CA PHE A 222 -10.71 6.02 -0.09
C PHE A 222 -12.11 5.69 0.39
N ILE A 223 -12.36 4.41 0.72
CA ILE A 223 -13.71 3.90 0.99
C ILE A 223 -13.98 3.95 2.49
N GLY A 224 -14.95 4.73 2.89
CA GLY A 224 -15.41 4.81 4.29
C GLY A 224 -16.22 3.58 4.73
N SER A 225 -16.84 3.72 5.88
CA SER A 225 -17.64 2.66 6.49
C SER A 225 -18.82 2.22 5.63
N ALA A 226 -18.88 0.92 5.35
CA ALA A 226 -19.97 0.34 4.58
C ALA A 226 -21.30 0.44 5.34
N PRO A 227 -22.41 0.77 4.67
CA PRO A 227 -23.73 0.74 5.29
C PRO A 227 -24.11 -0.69 5.71
N ASN A 228 -24.78 -0.81 6.86
CA ASN A 228 -25.34 -2.08 7.28
C ASN A 228 -26.67 -2.35 6.55
N PRO A 229 -26.74 -3.31 5.61
CA PRO A 229 -27.93 -3.55 4.81
C PRO A 229 -29.13 -4.04 5.63
N ALA A 230 -28.90 -4.58 6.82
CA ALA A 230 -29.98 -5.01 7.71
C ALA A 230 -30.65 -3.86 8.47
N GLY A 231 -30.16 -2.62 8.32
CA GLY A 231 -30.72 -1.46 9.03
C GLY A 231 -30.60 -1.54 10.55
N SER A 232 -29.78 -2.45 11.08
CA SER A 232 -29.58 -2.67 12.50
C SER A 232 -28.51 -1.75 13.07
N ASN A 233 -28.44 -1.65 14.38
CA ASN A 233 -27.38 -0.91 15.06
C ASN A 233 -26.10 -1.79 15.20
N PRO A 234 -24.91 -1.35 14.74
CA PRO A 234 -24.64 -0.07 14.13
C PRO A 234 -25.20 0.07 12.70
N VAL A 235 -25.57 1.29 12.34
CA VAL A 235 -26.07 1.63 10.98
C VAL A 235 -24.97 1.48 9.92
N TYR A 236 -23.71 1.62 10.32
CA TYR A 236 -22.52 1.46 9.48
C TYR A 236 -21.54 0.49 10.12
N PHE A 237 -20.83 -0.24 9.28
CA PHE A 237 -19.79 -1.17 9.69
C PHE A 237 -18.45 -0.46 9.93
N SER A 238 -17.56 -1.08 10.70
CA SER A 238 -16.16 -0.66 10.83
C SER A 238 -15.27 -1.25 9.74
N THR A 239 -15.85 -1.52 8.58
CA THR A 239 -15.16 -2.01 7.39
C THR A 239 -15.71 -1.32 6.16
N TRP A 240 -14.89 -1.26 5.13
CA TRP A 240 -15.26 -0.73 3.81
C TRP A 240 -16.04 -1.74 2.95
N LEU A 241 -16.31 -2.95 3.46
CA LEU A 241 -16.99 -4.03 2.76
C LEU A 241 -18.39 -4.28 3.34
N VAL A 242 -19.38 -4.35 2.48
CA VAL A 242 -20.71 -4.90 2.82
C VAL A 242 -20.59 -6.42 3.05
N ASP A 243 -19.93 -7.12 2.13
CA ASP A 243 -19.61 -8.54 2.28
C ASP A 243 -18.23 -8.68 2.90
N TYR A 244 -18.21 -8.70 4.22
CA TYR A 244 -16.95 -8.77 4.98
C TYR A 244 -16.19 -10.06 4.72
N SER A 245 -14.86 -9.94 4.56
CA SER A 245 -13.94 -11.06 4.46
C SER A 245 -12.75 -10.89 5.40
N PRO A 246 -12.53 -11.82 6.33
CA PRO A 246 -11.36 -11.79 7.22
C PRO A 246 -10.07 -12.28 6.54
N TYR A 247 -10.15 -12.77 5.31
CA TYR A 247 -9.07 -13.52 4.66
C TYR A 247 -8.14 -12.68 3.79
N LEU A 248 -8.44 -11.40 3.56
CA LEU A 248 -7.83 -10.57 2.52
C LEU A 248 -6.31 -10.48 2.60
N TRP A 249 -5.74 -10.48 3.80
CA TRP A 249 -4.30 -10.48 4.02
C TRP A 249 -3.75 -11.77 4.65
N GLY A 250 -4.48 -12.89 4.49
CA GLY A 250 -3.97 -14.22 4.76
C GLY A 250 -4.34 -14.83 6.11
N TYR A 251 -5.20 -14.18 6.89
CA TYR A 251 -5.72 -14.79 8.12
C TYR A 251 -6.57 -16.04 7.80
N PRO A 252 -6.56 -17.09 8.62
CA PRO A 252 -5.67 -17.34 9.77
C PRO A 252 -4.37 -18.05 9.36
N SER A 253 -4.22 -18.41 8.10
CA SER A 253 -3.13 -19.28 7.63
C SER A 253 -1.76 -18.57 7.62
N GLY A 254 -1.74 -17.25 7.64
CA GLY A 254 -0.53 -16.45 7.47
C GLY A 254 0.09 -16.50 6.07
N LYS A 255 -0.59 -17.11 5.10
CA LYS A 255 -0.12 -17.16 3.71
C LYS A 255 -0.43 -15.87 2.98
N LYS A 256 0.52 -15.36 2.22
CA LYS A 256 0.32 -14.22 1.33
C LYS A 256 -0.82 -14.47 0.36
N THR A 257 -1.70 -13.49 0.17
CA THR A 257 -2.84 -13.57 -0.74
C THR A 257 -2.62 -12.71 -1.99
N ILE A 258 -3.56 -12.82 -2.93
CA ILE A 258 -3.56 -11.95 -4.13
C ILE A 258 -3.82 -10.47 -3.79
N TYR A 259 -4.32 -10.14 -2.60
CA TYR A 259 -4.58 -8.76 -2.15
C TYR A 259 -3.48 -8.20 -1.25
N ASP A 260 -2.43 -8.96 -0.95
CA ASP A 260 -1.31 -8.49 -0.14
C ASP A 260 -0.53 -7.39 -0.87
N PRO A 261 -0.26 -6.23 -0.26
CA PRO A 261 0.39 -5.11 -0.91
C PRO A 261 1.92 -5.21 -0.99
N CYS A 262 2.54 -6.17 -0.30
CA CYS A 262 4.00 -6.28 -0.19
C CYS A 262 4.66 -6.83 -1.47
N PRO A 263 5.94 -6.52 -1.72
CA PRO A 263 6.71 -7.05 -2.85
C PRO A 263 6.86 -8.57 -2.83
N PRO A 264 7.39 -9.20 -3.93
CA PRO A 264 7.66 -10.64 -3.96
C PRO A 264 8.59 -11.08 -2.81
N GLY A 265 8.24 -12.19 -2.16
CA GLY A 265 8.98 -12.73 -1.01
C GLY A 265 8.67 -12.05 0.33
N TRP A 266 7.77 -11.06 0.33
CA TRP A 266 7.35 -10.30 1.50
C TRP A 266 5.83 -10.27 1.62
N LYS A 267 5.32 -10.16 2.85
CA LYS A 267 3.88 -10.12 3.14
C LYS A 267 3.56 -9.17 4.29
N VAL A 268 2.28 -8.86 4.46
CA VAL A 268 1.78 -8.19 5.66
C VAL A 268 1.97 -9.11 6.86
N PRO A 269 2.60 -8.63 7.96
CA PRO A 269 2.87 -9.44 9.13
C PRO A 269 1.62 -9.73 9.96
N ALA A 270 1.55 -10.92 10.57
CA ALA A 270 0.60 -11.18 11.63
C ALA A 270 0.98 -10.41 12.90
N SER A 271 0.04 -10.18 13.80
CA SER A 271 0.29 -9.45 15.06
C SER A 271 1.33 -10.14 15.95
N SER A 272 1.45 -11.45 15.84
CA SER A 272 2.46 -12.26 16.54
C SER A 272 3.90 -12.05 16.07
N ALA A 273 4.11 -11.33 14.96
CA ALA A 273 5.44 -10.98 14.48
C ALA A 273 6.15 -9.98 15.41
N TRP A 274 5.42 -9.25 16.23
CA TRP A 274 5.96 -8.36 17.25
C TRP A 274 5.79 -8.96 18.65
N ASP A 275 6.88 -9.01 19.41
CA ASP A 275 6.83 -9.28 20.85
C ASP A 275 6.88 -7.95 21.61
N LYS A 276 5.77 -7.49 22.13
CA LYS A 276 5.69 -6.23 22.88
C LYS A 276 6.57 -6.20 24.14
N THR A 277 7.06 -7.34 24.62
CA THR A 277 7.99 -7.40 25.76
C THR A 277 9.40 -6.99 25.37
N VAL A 278 9.77 -7.16 24.10
CA VAL A 278 11.06 -6.79 23.50
C VAL A 278 10.94 -5.56 22.63
N PHE A 279 9.86 -5.46 21.83
CA PHE A 279 9.58 -4.31 20.97
C PHE A 279 9.17 -3.12 21.84
N LYS A 280 10.14 -2.32 22.20
CA LYS A 280 10.00 -1.19 23.12
C LYS A 280 10.74 0.02 22.59
N LYS A 281 10.28 1.19 22.98
CA LYS A 281 10.97 2.45 22.74
C LYS A 281 12.40 2.38 23.32
N ALA A 282 13.37 2.67 22.47
CA ALA A 282 14.74 2.92 22.87
C ALA A 282 14.87 4.35 23.44
N SER A 283 15.99 4.62 24.11
CA SER A 283 16.33 5.98 24.50
C SER A 283 16.51 6.87 23.26
N GLY A 284 15.86 8.00 23.24
CA GLY A 284 15.89 8.94 22.11
C GLY A 284 14.60 8.93 21.29
N ILE A 285 14.15 10.10 21.02
CA ILE A 285 13.05 10.43 20.11
C ILE A 285 13.61 11.43 19.11
N THR A 286 13.26 11.25 17.84
CA THR A 286 13.43 12.33 16.86
C THR A 286 12.15 13.13 16.72
N SER A 287 12.19 14.22 15.96
CA SER A 287 10.97 14.94 15.61
C SER A 287 10.05 14.17 14.66
N TRP A 288 10.51 13.04 14.14
CA TRP A 288 9.86 12.32 13.04
C TRP A 288 9.46 10.90 13.38
N GLY A 289 9.94 10.32 14.49
CA GLY A 289 9.64 8.93 14.85
C GLY A 289 10.37 8.42 16.08
N TRP A 290 10.15 7.16 16.35
CA TRP A 290 10.72 6.40 17.45
C TRP A 290 11.82 5.48 16.95
N TYR A 291 12.90 5.35 17.76
CA TYR A 291 13.78 4.17 17.70
C TYR A 291 13.17 3.09 18.57
N MET A 292 12.88 1.94 17.99
CA MET A 292 12.28 0.80 18.68
C MET A 292 13.28 -0.36 18.73
N TYR A 293 13.51 -0.92 19.92
CA TYR A 293 14.25 -2.18 20.02
C TYR A 293 13.44 -3.30 19.35
N TYR A 294 14.07 -4.09 18.48
CA TYR A 294 13.40 -5.20 17.81
C TYR A 294 13.93 -6.59 18.21
N ASN A 295 15.15 -6.67 18.81
CA ASN A 295 15.76 -7.92 19.28
C ASN A 295 16.39 -7.81 20.68
N GLY A 296 16.11 -6.72 21.39
CA GLY A 296 16.65 -6.42 22.72
C GLY A 296 17.87 -5.49 22.72
N THR A 297 18.60 -5.38 21.60
CA THR A 297 19.82 -4.54 21.49
C THR A 297 19.81 -3.61 20.30
N ALA A 298 19.44 -4.10 19.13
CA ALA A 298 19.38 -3.30 17.92
C ALA A 298 18.05 -2.55 17.82
N THR A 299 18.09 -1.40 17.17
CA THR A 299 16.93 -0.53 16.98
C THR A 299 16.54 -0.36 15.51
N SER A 300 15.26 -0.19 15.30
CA SER A 300 14.66 0.17 14.01
C SER A 300 13.89 1.49 14.14
N PHE A 301 13.97 2.32 13.12
CA PHE A 301 13.20 3.56 13.09
C PHE A 301 11.76 3.32 12.66
N TYR A 302 10.83 3.83 13.46
CA TYR A 302 9.39 3.83 13.18
C TYR A 302 8.89 5.27 13.13
N PRO A 303 8.53 5.77 11.93
CA PRO A 303 8.12 7.16 11.77
C PRO A 303 6.78 7.43 12.43
N PHE A 304 6.55 8.67 12.82
CA PHE A 304 5.23 9.16 13.21
C PHE A 304 4.36 9.26 11.96
N ASN A 305 3.68 8.20 11.62
CA ASN A 305 2.84 8.17 10.44
C ASN A 305 1.37 8.49 10.71
N GLY A 306 0.91 8.44 11.98
CA GLY A 306 -0.51 8.62 12.28
C GLY A 306 -1.39 7.61 11.52
N TYR A 307 -2.55 8.05 11.07
CA TYR A 307 -3.44 7.26 10.21
C TYR A 307 -4.33 8.16 9.34
N LEU A 308 -4.81 7.65 8.22
CA LEU A 308 -5.84 8.30 7.42
C LEU A 308 -7.22 7.94 8.01
N GLU A 309 -8.03 8.94 8.26
CA GLU A 309 -9.32 8.81 8.91
C GLU A 309 -10.40 8.46 7.88
N ASP A 310 -11.38 7.64 8.27
CA ASP A 310 -12.35 7.02 7.38
C ASP A 310 -13.43 7.97 6.81
N SER A 311 -13.74 9.03 7.52
CA SER A 311 -14.78 9.96 7.08
C SER A 311 -14.31 10.95 6.03
N SER A 312 -13.02 11.25 6.03
CA SER A 312 -12.44 12.34 5.24
C SER A 312 -11.14 11.98 4.50
N GLY A 313 -10.56 10.81 4.81
CA GLY A 313 -9.22 10.46 4.30
C GLY A 313 -8.12 11.40 4.78
N THR A 314 -8.40 12.26 5.76
CA THR A 314 -7.42 13.19 6.30
C THR A 314 -6.43 12.50 7.21
N LEU A 315 -5.19 12.97 7.20
CA LEU A 315 -4.18 12.44 8.10
C LEU A 315 -4.43 12.92 9.53
N GLN A 316 -4.63 11.96 10.41
CA GLN A 316 -4.79 12.19 11.83
C GLN A 316 -3.50 11.90 12.58
N TYR A 317 -3.12 12.84 13.42
CA TYR A 317 -2.15 12.65 14.49
C TYR A 317 -2.84 12.97 15.81
N TYR A 318 -2.67 12.15 16.83
CA TYR A 318 -3.06 12.58 18.15
C TYR A 318 -2.04 13.58 18.72
N VAL A 319 -2.53 14.57 19.43
CA VAL A 319 -1.69 15.59 20.09
C VAL A 319 -1.12 15.02 21.40
N PRO A 320 0.17 15.08 21.61
CA PRO A 320 1.24 15.61 20.76
C PRO A 320 1.64 14.63 19.66
N ALA A 321 1.42 14.98 18.44
CA ALA A 321 1.59 14.32 17.15
C ALA A 321 2.75 13.28 17.05
N SER A 322 2.68 12.19 17.75
CA SER A 322 3.76 11.20 17.87
C SER A 322 3.29 9.73 17.79
N TRP A 323 2.20 9.49 17.09
CA TRP A 323 1.69 8.13 16.93
C TRP A 323 2.27 7.44 15.70
N THR A 324 2.62 6.18 15.89
CA THR A 324 2.93 5.24 14.82
C THR A 324 1.85 4.17 14.79
N ARG A 325 1.26 3.94 13.61
CA ARG A 325 0.25 2.89 13.41
C ARG A 325 0.60 2.02 12.22
N MET A 326 0.71 0.72 12.48
CA MET A 326 1.07 -0.28 11.49
C MET A 326 0.01 -1.38 11.48
N TRP A 327 -0.56 -1.66 10.31
CA TRP A 327 -1.46 -2.80 10.16
C TRP A 327 -0.77 -4.14 10.42
N THR A 328 -1.56 -5.07 10.93
CA THR A 328 -1.28 -6.50 10.87
C THR A 328 -2.25 -7.19 9.91
N SER A 329 -1.94 -8.41 9.49
CA SER A 329 -2.85 -9.21 8.67
C SER A 329 -4.06 -9.76 9.47
N ASP A 330 -4.07 -9.60 10.79
CA ASP A 330 -5.10 -10.19 11.63
C ASP A 330 -6.31 -9.27 11.75
N PRO A 331 -7.53 -9.78 11.49
CA PRO A 331 -8.73 -9.14 11.99
C PRO A 331 -8.74 -9.21 13.53
N SER A 332 -9.56 -8.40 14.18
CA SER A 332 -9.71 -8.45 15.65
C SER A 332 -10.21 -9.80 16.13
N SER A 333 -11.15 -10.40 15.37
CA SER A 333 -11.58 -11.80 15.43
C SER A 333 -12.09 -12.24 14.05
N SER A 334 -12.38 -13.52 13.86
CA SER A 334 -12.85 -14.04 12.56
C SER A 334 -14.15 -13.42 12.07
N GLY A 335 -15.00 -12.92 12.96
CA GLY A 335 -16.25 -12.24 12.61
C GLY A 335 -16.22 -10.72 12.83
N ALA A 336 -15.08 -10.17 13.26
CA ALA A 336 -14.98 -8.74 13.53
C ALA A 336 -14.71 -7.95 12.26
N GLN A 337 -15.41 -6.84 12.12
CA GLN A 337 -15.21 -5.86 11.06
C GLN A 337 -14.14 -4.82 11.40
N THR A 338 -13.33 -5.12 12.40
CA THR A 338 -12.18 -4.36 12.86
C THR A 338 -10.93 -5.21 12.73
N ALA A 339 -9.77 -4.58 12.73
CA ALA A 339 -8.49 -5.27 12.59
C ALA A 339 -7.49 -4.87 13.67
N LYS A 340 -6.45 -5.70 13.83
CA LYS A 340 -5.37 -5.42 14.75
C LYS A 340 -4.32 -4.55 14.08
N SER A 341 -3.77 -3.62 14.85
CA SER A 341 -2.60 -2.83 14.49
C SER A 341 -1.57 -2.87 15.62
N VAL A 342 -0.33 -2.59 15.26
CA VAL A 342 0.72 -2.26 16.24
C VAL A 342 0.80 -0.75 16.33
N ASP A 343 0.44 -0.23 17.49
CA ASP A 343 0.43 1.18 17.78
C ASP A 343 1.56 1.52 18.77
N VAL A 344 2.35 2.54 18.41
CA VAL A 344 3.26 3.19 19.35
C VAL A 344 2.67 4.55 19.68
N LEU A 345 2.23 4.70 20.91
CA LEU A 345 1.55 5.91 21.37
C LEU A 345 2.55 7.05 21.64
N ASP A 346 2.03 8.23 21.88
CA ASP A 346 2.81 9.44 22.17
C ASP A 346 3.75 9.32 23.39
N SER A 347 3.41 8.45 24.35
CA SER A 347 4.26 8.08 25.48
C SER A 347 5.38 7.08 25.12
N GLY A 348 5.37 6.54 23.90
CA GLY A 348 6.22 5.40 23.49
C GLY A 348 5.74 4.04 24.00
N VAL A 349 4.55 3.98 24.57
CA VAL A 349 3.91 2.70 24.94
C VAL A 349 3.50 1.98 23.67
N VAL A 350 3.87 0.70 23.59
CA VAL A 350 3.50 -0.20 22.50
C VAL A 350 2.29 -1.02 22.89
N GLN A 351 1.30 -1.02 22.03
CA GLN A 351 0.15 -1.91 22.18
C GLN A 351 -0.18 -2.59 20.85
N ILE A 352 -0.68 -3.81 20.93
CA ILE A 352 -1.36 -4.45 19.80
C ILE A 352 -2.83 -4.12 19.98
N ALA A 353 -3.25 -3.05 19.30
CA ALA A 353 -4.61 -2.57 19.40
C ALA A 353 -5.57 -3.51 18.65
N THR A 354 -6.67 -3.84 19.30
CA THR A 354 -7.78 -4.60 18.71
C THR A 354 -8.96 -3.67 18.53
N GLY A 355 -9.55 -3.62 17.36
CA GLY A 355 -10.75 -2.81 17.15
C GLY A 355 -10.51 -1.54 16.35
N ASN A 356 -9.39 -1.43 15.64
CA ASN A 356 -9.22 -0.38 14.65
C ASN A 356 -10.13 -0.62 13.44
N SER A 357 -10.82 0.44 13.01
CA SER A 357 -11.66 0.39 11.82
C SER A 357 -10.82 0.01 10.60
N GLN A 358 -11.28 -0.98 9.84
CA GLN A 358 -10.62 -1.43 8.60
C GLN A 358 -10.66 -0.37 7.49
N THR A 359 -11.47 0.66 7.67
CA THR A 359 -11.58 1.81 6.77
C THR A 359 -10.45 2.80 6.95
N HIS A 360 -9.77 2.79 8.10
CA HIS A 360 -8.61 3.65 8.33
C HIS A 360 -7.45 3.27 7.40
N GLY A 361 -6.65 4.25 7.02
CA GLY A 361 -5.37 4.04 6.34
C GLY A 361 -4.23 3.99 7.34
N HIS A 362 -3.58 2.84 7.50
CA HIS A 362 -2.37 2.71 8.32
C HIS A 362 -1.17 2.32 7.46
N GLY A 363 0.03 2.50 7.99
CA GLY A 363 1.25 1.99 7.38
C GLY A 363 1.31 0.46 7.39
N VAL A 364 2.17 -0.08 6.54
CA VAL A 364 2.52 -1.50 6.51
C VAL A 364 4.05 -1.63 6.56
N ARG A 365 4.56 -2.49 7.40
CA ARG A 365 5.97 -2.90 7.36
C ARG A 365 6.02 -4.37 7.02
N CYS A 366 6.49 -4.71 5.83
CA CYS A 366 6.43 -6.07 5.33
C CYS A 366 7.40 -6.99 6.09
N VAL A 367 6.99 -8.25 6.24
CA VAL A 367 7.77 -9.34 6.81
C VAL A 367 8.05 -10.38 5.72
N LYS A 368 9.19 -11.05 5.80
CA LYS A 368 9.55 -12.13 4.87
C LYS A 368 8.52 -13.28 4.94
N GLU A 369 8.16 -13.83 3.78
CA GLU A 369 7.27 -14.99 3.66
C GLU A 369 7.82 -16.23 4.32
#